data_9ed5a910549f519ebcf320f43821b23d
#
_entry.id   9ed5a910549f519ebcf320f43821b23d
#
_cell.length_a   1.000
_cell.length_b   1.000
_cell.length_c   1.000
_cell.angle_alpha   90.00
_cell.angle_beta   90.00
_cell.angle_gamma   90.00
#
_symmetry.space_group_name_H-M   'P 1'
#
loop_
_entity.id
_entity.type
_entity.pdbx_description
1 polymer ?
#
loop_
_entity_poly.entity_id
_entity_poly.type
_entity_poly.pdbx_seq_one_letter_code
_entity_poly.pdbx_strand_id
1 'polypeptide(L)'
;DRDLLQLISENVKIALPQKSFSDLVAYDRIETKKKFGLYPEQIVDYKAMAGDASDNIPGVKGVGSKTAIELLDRYGSLNKIYENLAEVKPRYANLLKEGIEQAEMSRKLATIEQNVDLNIHLEDCLMRDFDKKEVLEVFHKYAFKSLIKKIDSLKEDEKSNVSTQLDIFSTGTIEEVKWVKEEDVED
;
A
#
# COMPACT_ATOMS: atom_id res chain seq x y z
N ASP A 1 -3.65 1.82 -0.04
CA ASP A 1 -2.66 2.85 -0.38
C ASP A 1 -1.57 2.25 -1.27
N ARG A 2 -1.18 2.96 -2.35
CA ARG A 2 -0.17 2.48 -3.30
C ARG A 2 1.25 2.50 -2.72
N ASP A 3 1.47 3.29 -1.70
CA ASP A 3 2.79 3.37 -1.06
C ASP A 3 3.17 2.08 -0.37
N LEU A 4 2.17 1.33 0.07
CA LEU A 4 2.37 0.00 0.64
C LEU A 4 2.99 -0.99 -0.35
N LEU A 5 2.95 -0.73 -1.66
CA LEU A 5 3.59 -1.60 -2.65
C LEU A 5 5.08 -1.79 -2.41
N GLN A 6 5.76 -0.83 -1.75
CA GLN A 6 7.16 -0.94 -1.36
C GLN A 6 7.43 -2.05 -0.31
N LEU A 7 6.36 -2.52 0.38
CA LEU A 7 6.45 -3.55 1.42
C LEU A 7 6.21 -4.98 0.89
N ILE A 8 5.96 -5.13 -0.41
CA ILE A 8 5.79 -6.44 -1.03
C ILE A 8 7.08 -7.24 -0.89
N SER A 9 6.94 -8.49 -0.46
CA SER A 9 8.02 -9.45 -0.30
C SER A 9 7.54 -10.85 -0.71
N GLU A 10 8.37 -11.87 -0.51
CA GLU A 10 7.98 -13.27 -0.78
C GLU A 10 6.72 -13.69 -0.01
N ASN A 11 6.51 -13.13 1.19
CA ASN A 11 5.40 -13.50 2.07
C ASN A 11 4.32 -12.39 2.20
N VAL A 12 4.50 -11.24 1.52
CA VAL A 12 3.60 -10.10 1.63
C VAL A 12 3.11 -9.68 0.27
N LYS A 13 1.81 -9.71 0.06
CA LYS A 13 1.12 -9.15 -1.11
C LYS A 13 0.26 -7.97 -0.67
N ILE A 14 0.07 -7.00 -1.53
CA ILE A 14 -0.74 -5.80 -1.25
C ILE A 14 -2.02 -5.83 -2.07
N ALA A 15 -3.16 -5.83 -1.39
CA ALA A 15 -4.46 -5.74 -2.04
C ALA A 15 -4.86 -4.27 -2.23
N LEU A 16 -5.08 -3.86 -3.48
CA LEU A 16 -5.51 -2.52 -3.84
C LEU A 16 -6.90 -2.53 -4.47
N PRO A 17 -7.80 -1.61 -4.08
CA PRO A 17 -9.09 -1.46 -4.74
C PRO A 17 -8.89 -0.94 -6.18
N GLN A 18 -9.64 -1.52 -7.13
CA GLN A 18 -9.65 -1.07 -8.51
C GLN A 18 -10.75 -0.05 -8.78
N LYS A 19 -12.01 -0.46 -8.67
CA LYS A 19 -13.20 0.37 -8.93
C LYS A 19 -14.00 0.65 -7.67
N SER A 20 -14.00 -0.28 -6.72
CA SER A 20 -14.69 -0.17 -5.45
C SER A 20 -13.90 -0.93 -4.37
N PHE A 21 -14.25 -0.71 -3.10
CA PHE A 21 -13.63 -1.44 -1.99
C PHE A 21 -13.91 -2.96 -2.02
N SER A 22 -14.92 -3.39 -2.77
CA SER A 22 -15.22 -4.80 -2.99
C SER A 22 -14.46 -5.42 -4.19
N ASP A 23 -13.76 -4.60 -4.99
CA ASP A 23 -13.00 -5.06 -6.16
C ASP A 23 -11.50 -4.92 -5.87
N LEU A 24 -10.99 -5.83 -5.02
CA LEU A 24 -9.60 -5.85 -4.59
C LEU A 24 -8.78 -6.73 -5.53
N VAL A 25 -7.62 -6.22 -5.95
CA VAL A 25 -6.61 -6.99 -6.67
C VAL A 25 -5.36 -7.07 -5.80
N ALA A 26 -4.89 -8.29 -5.57
CA ALA A 26 -3.64 -8.52 -4.84
C ALA A 26 -2.45 -8.40 -5.80
N TYR A 27 -1.49 -7.59 -5.40
CA TYR A 27 -0.25 -7.38 -6.13
C TYR A 27 0.91 -8.07 -5.41
N ASP A 28 1.62 -8.90 -6.13
CA ASP A 28 2.94 -9.37 -5.79
C ASP A 28 4.02 -8.62 -6.57
N ARG A 29 5.25 -9.10 -6.54
CA ARG A 29 6.39 -8.48 -7.21
C ARG A 29 6.21 -8.42 -8.75
N ILE A 30 5.70 -9.50 -9.34
CA ILE A 30 5.51 -9.62 -10.79
C ILE A 30 4.35 -8.75 -11.25
N GLU A 31 3.20 -8.86 -10.57
CA GLU A 31 2.02 -8.07 -10.89
C GLU A 31 2.27 -6.56 -10.73
N THR A 32 3.08 -6.18 -9.74
CA THR A 32 3.50 -4.78 -9.55
C THR A 32 4.30 -4.30 -10.76
N LYS A 33 5.28 -5.08 -11.22
CA LYS A 33 6.07 -4.73 -12.42
C LYS A 33 5.19 -4.64 -13.66
N LYS A 34 4.30 -5.61 -13.87
CA LYS A 34 3.36 -5.64 -15.01
C LYS A 34 2.42 -4.43 -15.02
N LYS A 35 1.86 -4.05 -13.85
CA LYS A 35 0.87 -2.98 -13.74
C LYS A 35 1.47 -1.58 -13.73
N PHE A 36 2.58 -1.39 -13.01
CA PHE A 36 3.16 -0.07 -12.73
C PHE A 36 4.48 0.18 -13.46
N GLY A 37 5.04 -0.84 -14.11
CA GLY A 37 6.35 -0.75 -14.76
C GLY A 37 7.54 -0.75 -13.78
N LEU A 38 7.29 -0.99 -12.51
CA LEU A 38 8.26 -0.91 -11.42
C LEU A 38 8.20 -2.15 -10.54
N TYR A 39 9.34 -2.62 -10.07
CA TYR A 39 9.38 -3.59 -8.98
C TYR A 39 9.11 -2.89 -7.63
N PRO A 40 8.63 -3.61 -6.60
CA PRO A 40 8.38 -3.07 -5.26
C PRO A 40 9.55 -2.26 -4.70
N GLU A 41 10.75 -2.78 -4.82
CA GLU A 41 12.00 -2.15 -4.37
C GLU A 41 12.35 -0.85 -5.11
N GLN A 42 11.69 -0.57 -6.24
CA GLN A 42 11.90 0.62 -7.06
C GLN A 42 10.88 1.74 -6.78
N ILE A 43 9.83 1.46 -6.01
CA ILE A 43 8.73 2.43 -5.76
C ILE A 43 9.25 3.70 -5.09
N VAL A 44 10.09 3.55 -4.07
CA VAL A 44 10.67 4.67 -3.35
C VAL A 44 11.60 5.49 -4.25
N ASP A 45 12.47 4.84 -5.01
CA ASP A 45 13.40 5.49 -5.95
C ASP A 45 12.66 6.20 -7.09
N TYR A 46 11.54 5.62 -7.53
CA TYR A 46 10.64 6.27 -8.49
C TYR A 46 10.07 7.57 -7.93
N LYS A 47 9.50 7.55 -6.71
CA LYS A 47 8.97 8.75 -6.05
C LYS A 47 10.06 9.78 -5.75
N ALA A 48 11.26 9.31 -5.44
CA ALA A 48 12.42 10.20 -5.26
C ALA A 48 12.75 11.03 -6.50
N MET A 49 12.57 10.46 -7.69
CA MET A 49 12.83 11.14 -8.96
C MET A 49 11.59 11.86 -9.52
N ALA A 50 10.47 11.14 -9.64
CA ALA A 50 9.26 11.68 -10.27
C ALA A 50 8.44 12.58 -9.35
N GLY A 51 8.65 12.48 -8.04
CA GLY A 51 7.78 13.09 -7.02
C GLY A 51 6.45 12.38 -6.85
N ASP A 52 5.66 12.88 -5.91
CA ASP A 52 4.28 12.49 -5.71
C ASP A 52 3.46 13.72 -5.30
N ALA A 53 2.57 14.14 -6.18
CA ALA A 53 1.75 15.32 -5.94
C ALA A 53 0.69 15.12 -4.86
N SER A 54 0.24 13.86 -4.62
CA SER A 54 -0.75 13.56 -3.58
C SER A 54 -0.18 13.77 -2.19
N ASP A 55 1.11 13.49 -2.01
CA ASP A 55 1.81 13.60 -0.73
C ASP A 55 2.75 14.81 -0.66
N ASN A 56 2.67 15.68 -1.67
CA ASN A 56 3.52 16.87 -1.79
C ASN A 56 5.04 16.55 -1.79
N ILE A 57 5.40 15.40 -2.36
CA ILE A 57 6.80 15.00 -2.54
C ILE A 57 7.31 15.59 -3.85
N PRO A 58 8.34 16.46 -3.82
CA PRO A 58 8.71 17.27 -4.98
C PRO A 58 9.38 16.49 -6.11
N GLY A 59 10.14 15.44 -5.79
CA GLY A 59 10.99 14.77 -6.78
C GLY A 59 12.05 15.66 -7.37
N VAL A 60 12.66 15.25 -8.48
CA VAL A 60 13.65 16.01 -9.24
C VAL A 60 12.94 16.82 -10.32
N LYS A 61 13.08 18.14 -10.28
CA LYS A 61 12.44 19.03 -11.26
C LYS A 61 12.83 18.67 -12.70
N GLY A 62 11.83 18.39 -13.53
CA GLY A 62 12.03 18.04 -14.94
C GLY A 62 12.24 16.54 -15.20
N VAL A 63 12.25 15.71 -14.16
CA VAL A 63 12.24 14.25 -14.27
C VAL A 63 10.81 13.77 -14.01
N GLY A 64 10.08 13.40 -15.05
CA GLY A 64 8.72 12.88 -14.93
C GLY A 64 8.66 11.35 -14.84
N SER A 65 7.46 10.83 -14.60
CA SER A 65 7.19 9.40 -14.41
C SER A 65 7.80 8.50 -15.48
N LYS A 66 7.63 8.84 -16.76
CA LYS A 66 8.17 8.04 -17.87
C LYS A 66 9.69 7.93 -17.83
N THR A 67 10.38 9.05 -17.58
CA THR A 67 11.84 9.08 -17.49
C THR A 67 12.34 8.31 -16.27
N ALA A 68 11.67 8.46 -15.13
CA ALA A 68 12.02 7.73 -13.90
C ALA A 68 11.89 6.22 -14.10
N ILE A 69 10.81 5.75 -14.72
CA ILE A 69 10.61 4.32 -15.02
C ILE A 69 11.68 3.81 -15.98
N GLU A 70 11.97 4.53 -17.09
CA GLU A 70 13.02 4.14 -18.05
C GLU A 70 14.40 4.02 -17.39
N LEU A 71 14.74 4.95 -16.51
CA LEU A 71 16.01 4.92 -15.80
C LEU A 71 16.08 3.76 -14.79
N LEU A 72 15.03 3.53 -14.04
CA LEU A 72 14.95 2.42 -13.08
C LEU A 72 14.93 1.06 -13.77
N ASP A 73 14.30 0.95 -14.91
CA ASP A 73 14.30 -0.28 -15.71
C ASP A 73 15.72 -0.61 -16.20
N ARG A 74 16.47 0.39 -16.62
CA ARG A 74 17.84 0.23 -17.14
C ARG A 74 18.88 0.01 -16.05
N TYR A 75 18.83 0.77 -14.96
CA TYR A 75 19.89 0.80 -13.94
C TYR A 75 19.49 0.11 -12.63
N GLY A 76 18.21 -0.17 -12.43
CA GLY A 76 17.68 -0.90 -11.28
C GLY A 76 17.40 -0.04 -10.05
N SER A 77 18.22 0.93 -9.68
CA SER A 77 18.04 1.79 -8.52
C SER A 77 18.55 3.20 -8.73
N LEU A 78 18.09 4.13 -7.89
CA LEU A 78 18.54 5.53 -7.90
C LEU A 78 20.06 5.64 -7.68
N ASN A 79 20.61 4.87 -6.76
CA ASN A 79 22.06 4.87 -6.51
C ASN A 79 22.84 4.46 -7.77
N LYS A 80 22.42 3.39 -8.43
CA LYS A 80 23.06 2.94 -9.69
C LYS A 80 22.90 3.95 -10.83
N ILE A 81 21.81 4.70 -10.86
CA ILE A 81 21.63 5.80 -11.82
C ILE A 81 22.70 6.86 -11.57
N TYR A 82 22.92 7.28 -10.31
CA TYR A 82 23.95 8.27 -9.97
C TYR A 82 25.37 7.77 -10.25
N GLU A 83 25.66 6.49 -10.00
CA GLU A 83 26.95 5.87 -10.33
C GLU A 83 27.23 5.87 -11.84
N ASN A 84 26.18 5.79 -12.67
CA ASN A 84 26.29 5.68 -14.13
C ASN A 84 25.79 6.94 -14.87
N LEU A 85 25.84 8.11 -14.25
CA LEU A 85 25.35 9.36 -14.87
C LEU A 85 26.00 9.70 -16.21
N ALA A 86 27.23 9.23 -16.45
CA ALA A 86 27.91 9.42 -17.72
C ALA A 86 27.24 8.71 -18.90
N GLU A 87 26.50 7.65 -18.64
CA GLU A 87 25.73 6.88 -19.63
C GLU A 87 24.29 7.38 -19.80
N VAL A 88 23.81 8.20 -18.86
CA VAL A 88 22.48 8.81 -18.90
C VAL A 88 22.49 9.95 -19.92
N LYS A 89 21.38 10.10 -20.67
CA LYS A 89 21.22 11.22 -21.61
C LYS A 89 21.60 12.54 -20.93
N PRO A 90 22.46 13.39 -21.53
CA PRO A 90 23.04 14.60 -20.89
C PRO A 90 21.99 15.49 -20.20
N ARG A 91 20.81 15.65 -20.82
CA ARG A 91 19.73 16.44 -20.27
C ARG A 91 19.31 15.92 -18.90
N TYR A 92 19.07 14.62 -18.77
CA TYR A 92 18.59 14.02 -17.50
C TYR A 92 19.72 13.89 -16.49
N ALA A 93 20.95 13.61 -16.95
CA ALA A 93 22.12 13.58 -16.08
C ALA A 93 22.33 14.92 -15.37
N ASN A 94 22.18 16.05 -16.08
CA ASN A 94 22.27 17.37 -15.48
C ASN A 94 21.15 17.64 -14.47
N LEU A 95 19.89 17.33 -14.82
CA LEU A 95 18.77 17.49 -13.89
C LEU A 95 18.94 16.68 -12.62
N LEU A 96 19.42 15.44 -12.74
CA LEU A 96 19.67 14.57 -11.58
C LEU A 96 20.83 15.11 -10.73
N LYS A 97 21.91 15.60 -11.33
CA LYS A 97 23.03 16.24 -10.60
C LYS A 97 22.59 17.48 -9.83
N GLU A 98 21.80 18.35 -10.46
CA GLU A 98 21.28 19.57 -9.84
C GLU A 98 20.24 19.26 -8.75
N GLY A 99 19.50 18.16 -8.91
CA GLY A 99 18.41 17.76 -8.01
C GLY A 99 18.76 16.70 -6.98
N ILE A 100 20.03 16.40 -6.71
CA ILE A 100 20.45 15.31 -5.82
C ILE A 100 19.88 15.47 -4.41
N GLU A 101 19.94 16.66 -3.83
CA GLU A 101 19.41 16.92 -2.49
C GLU A 101 17.88 16.74 -2.45
N GLN A 102 17.18 17.16 -3.50
CA GLN A 102 15.74 16.98 -3.62
C GLN A 102 15.36 15.51 -3.78
N ALA A 103 16.15 14.75 -4.56
CA ALA A 103 15.93 13.31 -4.69
C ALA A 103 16.12 12.59 -3.37
N GLU A 104 17.15 12.89 -2.61
CA GLU A 104 17.42 12.31 -1.30
C GLU A 104 16.31 12.65 -0.27
N MET A 105 15.91 13.92 -0.24
CA MET A 105 14.79 14.35 0.60
C MET A 105 13.50 13.63 0.22
N SER A 106 13.17 13.58 -1.08
CA SER A 106 11.98 12.92 -1.59
C SER A 106 12.01 11.42 -1.31
N ARG A 107 13.17 10.78 -1.43
CA ARG A 107 13.38 9.39 -1.06
C ARG A 107 13.07 9.13 0.41
N LYS A 108 13.59 9.98 1.29
CA LYS A 108 13.32 9.89 2.73
C LYS A 108 11.83 10.06 3.06
N LEU A 109 11.16 11.01 2.41
CA LEU A 109 9.72 11.24 2.61
C LEU A 109 8.86 10.09 2.08
N ALA A 110 9.26 9.47 0.95
CA ALA A 110 8.52 8.38 0.34
C ALA A 110 8.73 7.02 1.04
N THR A 111 9.78 6.88 1.85
CA THR A 111 10.09 5.62 2.54
C THR A 111 9.19 5.44 3.76
N ILE A 112 8.47 4.31 3.80
CA ILE A 112 7.66 3.94 4.96
C ILE A 112 8.56 3.52 6.12
N GLU A 113 8.38 4.17 7.28
CA GLU A 113 9.04 3.75 8.52
C GLU A 113 8.38 2.48 9.05
N GLN A 114 9.15 1.40 9.15
CA GLN A 114 8.66 0.10 9.59
C GLN A 114 8.93 -0.19 11.07
N ASN A 115 9.81 0.61 11.71
CA ASN A 115 10.23 0.39 13.08
C ASN A 115 9.69 1.50 14.01
N VAL A 116 8.43 1.89 13.79
CA VAL A 116 7.76 2.83 14.69
C VAL A 116 7.57 2.15 16.05
N ASP A 117 8.04 2.80 17.10
CA ASP A 117 7.81 2.33 18.49
C ASP A 117 6.32 2.48 18.83
N LEU A 118 5.59 1.42 18.64
CA LEU A 118 4.17 1.33 18.99
C LEU A 118 4.09 0.70 20.38
N ASN A 119 3.68 1.46 21.36
CA ASN A 119 3.39 0.92 22.70
C ASN A 119 2.09 0.10 22.72
N ILE A 120 2.02 -0.89 21.80
CA ILE A 120 0.89 -1.79 21.60
C ILE A 120 1.41 -3.22 21.64
N HIS A 121 0.82 -4.05 22.48
CA HIS A 121 1.08 -5.48 22.52
C HIS A 121 0.05 -6.22 21.69
N LEU A 122 0.42 -7.36 21.11
CA LEU A 122 -0.46 -8.16 20.27
C LEU A 122 -1.73 -8.60 21.03
N GLU A 123 -1.59 -8.84 22.34
CA GLU A 123 -2.68 -9.19 23.25
C GLU A 123 -3.72 -8.08 23.39
N ASP A 124 -3.31 -6.82 23.20
CA ASP A 124 -4.24 -5.66 23.24
C ASP A 124 -5.11 -5.59 21.97
N CYS A 125 -4.67 -6.26 20.91
CA CYS A 125 -5.39 -6.34 19.63
C CYS A 125 -6.44 -7.46 19.60
N LEU A 126 -6.51 -8.30 20.63
CA LEU A 126 -7.54 -9.33 20.74
C LEU A 126 -8.92 -8.69 20.88
N MET A 127 -9.85 -9.05 20.01
CA MET A 127 -11.25 -8.68 20.20
C MET A 127 -11.78 -9.33 21.48
N ARG A 128 -12.30 -8.49 22.36
CA ARG A 128 -12.96 -8.94 23.60
C ARG A 128 -14.47 -8.85 23.42
N ASP A 129 -15.18 -9.62 24.21
CA ASP A 129 -16.64 -9.46 24.31
C ASP A 129 -16.97 -8.03 24.70
N PHE A 130 -18.00 -7.48 24.11
CA PHE A 130 -18.47 -6.13 24.39
C PHE A 130 -19.89 -6.15 24.96
N ASP A 131 -20.22 -5.20 25.82
CA ASP A 131 -21.57 -5.01 26.31
C ASP A 131 -22.43 -4.43 25.17
N LYS A 132 -23.31 -5.27 24.63
CA LYS A 132 -24.23 -4.90 23.55
C LYS A 132 -25.07 -3.67 23.90
N LYS A 133 -25.46 -3.52 25.17
CA LYS A 133 -26.28 -2.40 25.61
C LYS A 133 -25.49 -1.09 25.57
N GLU A 134 -24.27 -1.09 26.09
CA GLU A 134 -23.40 0.09 26.05
C GLU A 134 -23.10 0.52 24.61
N VAL A 135 -22.81 -0.44 23.73
CA VAL A 135 -22.55 -0.17 22.31
C VAL A 135 -23.79 0.42 21.64
N LEU A 136 -24.99 -0.10 21.91
CA LEU A 136 -26.24 0.44 21.37
C LEU A 136 -26.52 1.85 21.89
N GLU A 137 -26.25 2.16 23.14
CA GLU A 137 -26.37 3.52 23.70
C GLU A 137 -25.48 4.52 22.93
N VAL A 138 -24.23 4.12 22.66
CA VAL A 138 -23.29 4.95 21.87
C VAL A 138 -23.79 5.12 20.43
N PHE A 139 -24.26 4.05 19.80
CA PHE A 139 -24.77 4.10 18.42
C PHE A 139 -26.05 4.95 18.30
N HIS A 140 -26.93 4.89 19.29
CA HIS A 140 -28.10 5.78 19.37
C HIS A 140 -27.69 7.23 19.53
N LYS A 141 -26.74 7.52 20.44
CA LYS A 141 -26.21 8.87 20.67
C LYS A 141 -25.67 9.53 19.39
N TYR A 142 -24.96 8.75 18.56
CA TYR A 142 -24.36 9.24 17.31
C TYR A 142 -25.19 8.94 16.07
N ALA A 143 -26.40 8.44 16.21
CA ALA A 143 -27.34 8.12 15.12
C ALA A 143 -26.79 7.15 14.06
N PHE A 144 -26.00 6.17 14.46
CA PHE A 144 -25.43 5.14 13.59
C PHE A 144 -26.45 4.05 13.24
N LYS A 145 -27.48 4.44 12.50
CA LYS A 145 -28.66 3.58 12.20
C LYS A 145 -28.32 2.24 11.54
N SER A 146 -27.32 2.20 10.67
CA SER A 146 -26.90 0.97 9.99
C SER A 146 -26.19 0.01 10.94
N LEU A 147 -25.40 0.53 11.88
CA LEU A 147 -24.68 -0.27 12.87
C LEU A 147 -25.61 -0.82 13.94
N ILE A 148 -26.64 -0.06 14.36
CA ILE A 148 -27.68 -0.54 15.28
C ILE A 148 -28.34 -1.79 14.70
N LYS A 149 -28.75 -1.76 13.42
CA LYS A 149 -29.35 -2.94 12.77
C LYS A 149 -28.40 -4.14 12.74
N LYS A 150 -27.10 -3.91 12.53
CA LYS A 150 -26.10 -4.99 12.53
C LYS A 150 -25.95 -5.61 13.91
N ILE A 151 -25.85 -4.79 14.97
CA ILE A 151 -25.75 -5.29 16.35
C ILE A 151 -27.00 -6.05 16.75
N ASP A 152 -28.18 -5.59 16.37
CA ASP A 152 -29.43 -6.29 16.66
C ASP A 152 -29.54 -7.66 15.96
N SER A 153 -28.91 -7.80 14.79
CA SER A 153 -28.88 -9.06 14.05
C SER A 153 -27.85 -10.08 14.59
N LEU A 154 -26.89 -9.63 15.41
CA LEU A 154 -25.99 -10.55 16.10
C LEU A 154 -26.81 -11.34 17.12
N LYS A 155 -27.08 -12.62 16.79
CA LYS A 155 -27.69 -13.54 17.73
C LYS A 155 -26.80 -13.67 18.96
N GLU A 156 -27.38 -13.79 20.12
CA GLU A 156 -26.72 -14.23 21.34
C GLU A 156 -26.31 -15.71 21.16
N ASP A 157 -25.33 -15.94 20.28
CA ASP A 157 -24.78 -17.29 20.14
C ASP A 157 -23.88 -17.55 21.35
N GLU A 158 -24.31 -18.50 22.11
CA GLU A 158 -23.59 -19.10 23.22
C GLU A 158 -22.15 -19.42 22.78
N LYS A 159 -21.19 -18.87 23.53
CA LYS A 159 -19.76 -19.24 23.59
C LYS A 159 -19.01 -19.21 22.28
N SER A 160 -18.43 -18.04 22.05
CA SER A 160 -17.18 -17.75 21.32
C SER A 160 -16.53 -18.90 20.54
N ASN A 161 -16.84 -18.97 19.25
CA ASN A 161 -15.92 -19.51 18.28
C ASN A 161 -15.21 -18.35 17.58
N VAL A 162 -13.90 -18.33 17.60
CA VAL A 162 -13.00 -17.33 16.97
C VAL A 162 -13.29 -17.12 15.46
N SER A 163 -14.00 -18.06 14.83
CA SER A 163 -14.42 -17.99 13.43
C SER A 163 -15.52 -16.96 13.13
N THR A 164 -16.35 -16.59 14.11
CA THR A 164 -17.45 -15.62 13.90
C THR A 164 -16.97 -14.16 13.93
N GLN A 165 -15.76 -13.91 14.42
CA GLN A 165 -15.16 -12.58 14.49
C GLN A 165 -14.83 -11.97 13.11
N LEU A 166 -14.56 -12.82 12.13
CA LEU A 166 -14.23 -12.37 10.77
C LEU A 166 -15.46 -11.88 10.00
N ASP A 167 -16.65 -12.35 10.33
CA ASP A 167 -17.89 -12.02 9.62
C ASP A 167 -18.42 -10.60 9.87
N ILE A 168 -18.03 -9.93 10.95
CA ILE A 168 -18.46 -8.55 11.23
C ILE A 168 -17.73 -7.55 10.29
N PHE A 169 -16.53 -7.89 9.86
CA PHE A 169 -15.73 -7.10 8.93
C PHE A 169 -15.75 -7.64 7.50
N SER A 170 -16.22 -8.87 7.31
CA SER A 170 -16.34 -9.49 6.00
C SER A 170 -17.68 -9.17 5.33
N THR A 171 -17.82 -7.95 4.85
CA THR A 171 -18.67 -7.72 3.66
C THR A 171 -17.89 -7.93 2.37
N GLY A 172 -16.78 -8.60 2.43
CA GLY A 172 -15.97 -9.10 1.33
C GLY A 172 -15.10 -10.21 1.91
N THR A 173 -15.47 -11.42 1.67
CA THR A 173 -14.65 -12.59 1.99
C THR A 173 -13.32 -12.43 1.25
N ILE A 174 -12.23 -12.75 1.93
CA ILE A 174 -10.88 -12.86 1.31
C ILE A 174 -10.92 -13.81 0.09
N GLU A 175 -11.95 -14.64 -0.03
CA GLU A 175 -12.25 -15.49 -1.18
C GLU A 175 -12.57 -14.71 -2.48
N GLU A 176 -12.93 -13.42 -2.40
CA GLU A 176 -13.17 -12.57 -3.58
C GLU A 176 -11.94 -11.78 -4.03
N VAL A 177 -10.81 -11.88 -3.35
CA VAL A 177 -9.56 -11.34 -3.86
C VAL A 177 -9.17 -12.19 -5.08
N LYS A 178 -9.27 -11.62 -6.27
CA LYS A 178 -8.81 -12.27 -7.50
C LYS A 178 -7.30 -12.41 -7.45
N TRP A 179 -6.84 -13.56 -7.00
CA TRP A 179 -5.44 -13.96 -7.15
C TRP A 179 -5.22 -14.24 -8.64
N VAL A 180 -4.30 -13.54 -9.28
CA VAL A 180 -3.85 -13.90 -10.63
C VAL A 180 -3.13 -15.23 -10.48
N LYS A 181 -3.67 -16.29 -11.08
CA LYS A 181 -3.03 -17.59 -11.10
C LYS A 181 -1.87 -17.55 -12.10
N GLU A 182 -0.80 -18.27 -11.80
CA GLU A 182 0.36 -18.42 -12.70
C GLU A 182 0.00 -18.92 -14.12
N GLU A 183 -1.19 -19.52 -14.28
CA GLU A 183 -1.68 -20.10 -15.54
C GLU A 183 -2.24 -19.04 -16.52
N ASP A 184 -2.45 -17.77 -16.09
CA ASP A 184 -2.96 -16.70 -16.96
C ASP A 184 -1.85 -15.92 -17.68
N VAL A 185 -0.62 -16.40 -17.66
CA VAL A 185 0.53 -15.85 -18.39
C VAL A 185 0.74 -16.70 -19.64
N GLU A 186 -0.14 -16.54 -20.64
CA GLU A 186 0.18 -16.94 -22.01
C GLU A 186 1.08 -15.88 -22.67
N ASP A 187 2.06 -16.38 -23.42
CA ASP A 187 3.18 -15.75 -24.14
C ASP A 187 2.87 -14.45 -24.91
#